data_ead3a11b153e863d53aa22d3cca2e381
#
_entry.id   ead3a11b153e863d53aa22d3cca2e381
#
_cell.length_a   1.000
_cell.length_b   1.000
_cell.length_c   1.000
_cell.angle_alpha   90.00
_cell.angle_beta   90.00
_cell.angle_gamma   90.00
#
_symmetry.space_group_name_H-M   'P 1'
#
loop_
_entity.id
_entity.type
_entity.pdbx_description
1 polymer ?
#
loop_
_entity_poly.entity_id
_entity_poly.type
_entity_poly.pdbx_seq_one_letter_code
_entity_poly.pdbx_strand_id
1 'polypeptide(L)'
;DGRIKTISIKDIEGKAYMADYVDEYVMCGNSLADVMGGEECIRVAFCLIVFCTEGRLEITVNNVVYRLQRGDMLTCLPTSIISDAMLSNTHRVKVFGFSPAFMEGLLLGEGKVESIVEYVRESPLQSVSATQLDSDVLMLYGNIISRKAADSARCFKRKIMQGIFAAFFCEIMTEMAGRLTESHSNSGEMRRATIVCKNFIKAVATDDGTHRSVGYYADRLCYSSKYLSHVVKSVSGRTATSWINDHTIEIVKHHLRHSDKSVKEIADAMGFPNLSFFGKYVKRHTGLSPVAYRNHKPE
;
A
#
# COMPACT_ATOMS: atom_id res chain seq x y z
N ASP A 1 -19.34 -1.44 -13.86
CA ASP A 1 -18.01 -0.96 -14.28
C ASP A 1 -17.12 -0.85 -13.03
N GLY A 2 -16.43 -1.96 -12.68
CA GLY A 2 -15.58 -2.04 -11.49
C GLY A 2 -14.22 -1.34 -11.64
N ARG A 3 -14.20 -0.11 -12.16
CA ARG A 3 -12.97 0.69 -12.22
C ARG A 3 -12.75 1.38 -10.88
N ILE A 4 -11.65 1.05 -10.22
CA ILE A 4 -11.22 1.76 -9.01
C ILE A 4 -11.05 3.24 -9.35
N LYS A 5 -11.78 4.10 -8.66
CA LYS A 5 -11.73 5.55 -8.85
C LYS A 5 -10.40 6.10 -8.36
N THR A 6 -9.75 6.88 -9.18
CA THR A 6 -8.52 7.59 -8.79
C THR A 6 -8.90 8.95 -8.22
N ILE A 7 -8.40 9.25 -7.02
CA ILE A 7 -8.63 10.51 -6.29
C ILE A 7 -7.34 11.31 -6.27
N SER A 8 -7.40 12.54 -6.72
CA SER A 8 -6.34 13.56 -6.61
C SER A 8 -6.68 14.58 -5.52
N ILE A 9 -5.70 15.39 -5.11
CA ILE A 9 -5.95 16.50 -4.16
C ILE A 9 -6.99 17.49 -4.73
N LYS A 10 -7.00 17.72 -6.04
CA LYS A 10 -7.99 18.59 -6.70
C LYS A 10 -9.43 18.09 -6.56
N ASP A 11 -9.62 16.77 -6.53
CA ASP A 11 -10.95 16.18 -6.33
C ASP A 11 -11.47 16.39 -4.90
N ILE A 12 -10.56 16.60 -3.94
CA ILE A 12 -10.86 16.93 -2.55
C ILE A 12 -11.08 18.42 -2.38
N GLU A 13 -10.31 19.26 -3.07
CA GLU A 13 -10.45 20.74 -3.06
C GLU A 13 -11.87 21.19 -3.42
N GLY A 14 -12.50 20.53 -4.38
CA GLY A 14 -13.89 20.77 -4.75
C GLY A 14 -14.94 20.46 -3.67
N LYS A 15 -14.52 19.81 -2.55
CA LYS A 15 -15.36 19.41 -1.42
C LYS A 15 -14.84 20.04 -0.12
N ALA A 16 -14.77 21.36 -0.09
CA ALA A 16 -14.12 22.17 0.96
C ALA A 16 -14.62 21.95 2.42
N TYR A 17 -15.71 21.19 2.62
CA TYR A 17 -16.22 20.81 3.95
C TYR A 17 -15.54 19.55 4.50
N MET A 18 -14.66 18.90 3.74
CA MET A 18 -14.06 17.59 4.08
C MET A 18 -12.62 17.69 4.62
N ALA A 19 -11.96 18.85 4.56
CA ALA A 19 -10.60 19.01 5.03
C ALA A 19 -10.43 20.31 5.83
N ASP A 20 -9.53 20.29 6.82
CA ASP A 20 -9.15 21.51 7.55
C ASP A 20 -8.50 22.54 6.60
N TYR A 21 -7.69 22.04 5.67
CA TYR A 21 -7.05 22.82 4.62
C TYR A 21 -6.83 21.96 3.35
N VAL A 22 -7.05 22.53 2.20
CA VAL A 22 -6.72 21.94 0.90
C VAL A 22 -6.41 23.05 -0.11
N ASP A 23 -5.36 22.81 -0.90
CA ASP A 23 -5.06 23.54 -2.14
C ASP A 23 -4.59 22.54 -3.21
N GLU A 24 -4.15 23.01 -4.38
CA GLU A 24 -3.74 22.14 -5.49
C GLU A 24 -2.54 21.23 -5.17
N TYR A 25 -1.78 21.53 -4.11
CA TYR A 25 -0.51 20.85 -3.77
C TYR A 25 -0.57 20.02 -2.50
N VAL A 26 -1.32 20.50 -1.49
CA VAL A 26 -1.32 19.91 -0.16
C VAL A 26 -2.71 19.89 0.46
N MET A 27 -2.94 18.92 1.35
CA MET A 27 -4.16 18.84 2.15
C MET A 27 -3.88 18.39 3.58
N CYS A 28 -4.76 18.81 4.50
CA CYS A 28 -4.82 18.29 5.87
C CYS A 28 -6.28 18.15 6.30
N GLY A 29 -6.59 17.04 6.96
CA GLY A 29 -7.92 16.75 7.48
C GLY A 29 -7.89 15.87 8.73
N ASN A 30 -9.08 15.59 9.27
CA ASN A 30 -9.27 14.81 10.49
C ASN A 30 -9.97 13.46 10.23
N SER A 31 -10.23 13.12 8.98
CA SER A 31 -10.96 11.91 8.63
C SER A 31 -10.42 11.28 7.33
N LEU A 32 -10.22 9.97 7.36
CA LEU A 32 -9.90 9.21 6.17
C LEU A 32 -11.13 9.07 5.25
N ALA A 33 -12.34 9.06 5.82
CA ALA A 33 -13.58 9.01 5.06
C ALA A 33 -13.72 10.20 4.10
N ASP A 34 -13.18 11.37 4.47
CA ASP A 34 -13.15 12.56 3.63
C ASP A 34 -12.30 12.35 2.37
N VAL A 35 -11.18 11.63 2.51
CA VAL A 35 -10.33 11.25 1.38
C VAL A 35 -11.03 10.22 0.50
N MET A 36 -11.69 9.24 1.10
CA MET A 36 -12.40 8.18 0.37
C MET A 36 -13.64 8.70 -0.36
N GLY A 37 -14.25 9.80 0.12
CA GLY A 37 -15.37 10.46 -0.55
C GLY A 37 -16.61 9.58 -0.71
N GLY A 38 -16.80 8.61 0.20
CA GLY A 38 -17.92 7.65 0.19
C GLY A 38 -17.70 6.43 -0.71
N GLU A 39 -16.53 6.28 -1.31
CA GLU A 39 -16.17 5.10 -2.09
C GLU A 39 -15.61 4.00 -1.16
N GLU A 40 -15.93 2.74 -1.43
CA GLU A 40 -15.40 1.59 -0.68
C GLU A 40 -13.91 1.32 -1.02
N CYS A 41 -13.50 1.69 -2.22
CA CYS A 41 -12.13 1.48 -2.72
C CYS A 41 -11.70 2.63 -3.62
N ILE A 42 -10.54 3.21 -3.33
CA ILE A 42 -9.97 4.31 -4.12
C ILE A 42 -8.49 4.05 -4.43
N ARG A 43 -8.02 4.66 -5.51
CA ARG A 43 -6.60 4.82 -5.80
C ARG A 43 -6.20 6.26 -5.51
N VAL A 44 -5.18 6.49 -4.69
CA VAL A 44 -4.69 7.85 -4.42
C VAL A 44 -3.64 8.26 -5.46
N ALA A 45 -3.76 9.47 -6.01
CA ALA A 45 -2.81 10.05 -6.95
C ALA A 45 -1.77 10.96 -6.27
N PHE A 46 -1.69 10.92 -4.95
CA PHE A 46 -0.81 11.75 -4.12
C PHE A 46 -0.23 10.91 -2.96
N CYS A 47 0.81 11.41 -2.31
CA CYS A 47 1.30 10.79 -1.09
C CYS A 47 0.32 11.12 0.04
N LEU A 48 -0.29 10.10 0.63
CA LEU A 48 -1.20 10.23 1.77
C LEU A 48 -0.50 9.71 3.02
N ILE A 49 -0.49 10.52 4.07
CA ILE A 49 0.02 10.16 5.39
C ILE A 49 -1.14 10.16 6.37
N VAL A 50 -1.32 9.05 7.08
CA VAL A 50 -2.36 8.86 8.08
C VAL A 50 -1.71 8.69 9.44
N PHE A 51 -1.99 9.60 10.38
CA PHE A 51 -1.58 9.51 11.77
C PHE A 51 -2.73 9.06 12.64
N CYS A 52 -2.54 8.02 13.44
CA CYS A 52 -3.47 7.64 14.48
C CYS A 52 -3.14 8.38 15.77
N THR A 53 -3.94 9.39 16.14
CA THR A 53 -3.72 10.20 17.36
C THR A 53 -4.42 9.63 18.59
N GLU A 54 -5.54 8.90 18.40
CA GLU A 54 -6.29 8.21 19.45
C GLU A 54 -6.98 6.96 18.91
N GLY A 55 -7.12 5.95 19.77
CA GLY A 55 -7.86 4.72 19.44
C GLY A 55 -7.08 3.77 18.51
N ARG A 56 -7.81 3.10 17.64
CA ARG A 56 -7.29 2.13 16.66
C ARG A 56 -7.98 2.30 15.33
N LEU A 57 -7.21 2.09 14.26
CA LEU A 57 -7.67 2.11 12.88
C LEU A 57 -7.16 0.84 12.19
N GLU A 58 -8.03 0.17 11.48
CA GLU A 58 -7.65 -0.89 10.53
C GLU A 58 -7.95 -0.38 9.11
N ILE A 59 -6.96 -0.47 8.22
CA ILE A 59 -7.03 0.02 6.84
C ILE A 59 -6.33 -0.97 5.92
N THR A 60 -6.94 -1.27 4.80
CA THR A 60 -6.34 -2.10 3.76
C THR A 60 -5.69 -1.23 2.70
N VAL A 61 -4.38 -1.43 2.47
CA VAL A 61 -3.62 -0.73 1.42
C VAL A 61 -2.94 -1.78 0.54
N ASN A 62 -3.21 -1.74 -0.77
CA ASN A 62 -2.70 -2.69 -1.75
C ASN A 62 -2.93 -4.16 -1.32
N ASN A 63 -4.13 -4.48 -0.83
CA ASN A 63 -4.54 -5.79 -0.32
C ASN A 63 -3.80 -6.26 0.95
N VAL A 64 -3.09 -5.37 1.64
CA VAL A 64 -2.46 -5.64 2.94
C VAL A 64 -3.19 -4.88 4.02
N VAL A 65 -3.61 -5.59 5.08
CA VAL A 65 -4.29 -4.99 6.23
C VAL A 65 -3.27 -4.41 7.20
N TYR A 66 -3.36 -3.12 7.47
CA TYR A 66 -2.55 -2.40 8.46
C TYR A 66 -3.41 -2.04 9.66
N ARG A 67 -2.88 -2.30 10.85
CA ARG A 67 -3.51 -1.96 12.12
C ARG A 67 -2.71 -0.87 12.79
N LEU A 68 -3.29 0.31 12.86
CA LEU A 68 -2.69 1.48 13.48
C LEU A 68 -3.25 1.64 14.90
N GLN A 69 -2.38 1.97 15.81
CA GLN A 69 -2.71 2.42 17.16
C GLN A 69 -2.16 3.83 17.40
N ARG A 70 -2.50 4.42 18.54
CA ARG A 70 -1.99 5.74 18.90
C ARG A 70 -0.47 5.83 18.70
N GLY A 71 -0.01 6.83 17.97
CA GLY A 71 1.39 7.09 17.66
C GLY A 71 1.89 6.39 16.39
N ASP A 72 1.03 5.65 15.68
CA ASP A 72 1.40 5.05 14.40
C ASP A 72 1.10 5.98 13.23
N MET A 73 1.98 5.95 12.25
CA MET A 73 1.90 6.65 10.98
C MET A 73 1.89 5.64 9.84
N LEU A 74 0.94 5.76 8.93
CA LEU A 74 0.89 4.99 7.68
C LEU A 74 1.10 5.92 6.50
N THR A 75 2.05 5.60 5.64
CA THR A 75 2.34 6.35 4.42
C THR A 75 1.92 5.57 3.19
N CYS A 76 0.97 6.11 2.44
CA CYS A 76 0.52 5.57 1.16
C CYS A 76 1.16 6.39 0.03
N LEU A 77 2.01 5.76 -0.76
CA LEU A 77 2.63 6.40 -1.94
C LEU A 77 1.60 6.63 -3.05
N PRO A 78 1.84 7.55 -4.00
CA PRO A 78 1.01 7.69 -5.19
C PRO A 78 0.78 6.34 -5.87
N THR A 79 -0.43 6.12 -6.37
CA THR A 79 -0.96 4.88 -6.95
C THR A 79 -1.37 3.78 -5.96
N SER A 80 -1.18 3.97 -4.66
CA SER A 80 -1.70 3.03 -3.64
C SER A 80 -3.22 2.92 -3.74
N ILE A 81 -3.72 1.70 -3.54
CA ILE A 81 -5.15 1.41 -3.47
C ILE A 81 -5.53 1.26 -2.01
N ILE A 82 -6.52 2.03 -1.58
CA ILE A 82 -7.04 2.02 -0.21
C ILE A 82 -8.45 1.45 -0.23
N SER A 83 -8.74 0.50 0.65
CA SER A 83 -10.06 -0.09 0.85
C SER A 83 -10.27 -0.46 2.32
N ASP A 84 -11.51 -0.78 2.69
CA ASP A 84 -11.89 -1.36 3.98
C ASP A 84 -11.28 -0.63 5.19
N ALA A 85 -11.53 0.67 5.30
CA ALA A 85 -11.14 1.42 6.47
C ALA A 85 -12.14 1.17 7.62
N MET A 86 -11.74 0.34 8.59
CA MET A 86 -12.52 0.12 9.80
C MET A 86 -11.99 1.01 10.94
N LEU A 87 -12.91 1.76 11.55
CA LEU A 87 -12.62 2.75 12.57
C LEU A 87 -13.21 2.29 13.90
N SER A 88 -12.46 2.33 14.99
CA SER A 88 -13.03 2.18 16.33
C SER A 88 -13.91 3.38 16.69
N ASN A 89 -14.90 3.22 17.56
CA ASN A 89 -15.81 4.30 17.95
C ASN A 89 -15.11 5.51 18.62
N THR A 90 -13.87 5.37 19.05
CA THR A 90 -13.07 6.39 19.76
C THR A 90 -11.80 6.77 19.01
N HIS A 91 -11.76 6.54 17.69
CA HIS A 91 -10.57 6.86 16.92
C HIS A 91 -10.47 8.35 16.60
N ARG A 92 -9.24 8.87 16.59
CA ARG A 92 -8.90 10.16 15.98
C ARG A 92 -7.70 9.97 15.06
N VAL A 93 -7.79 10.52 13.88
CA VAL A 93 -6.73 10.50 12.90
C VAL A 93 -6.47 11.91 12.38
N LYS A 94 -5.23 12.16 11.98
CA LYS A 94 -4.84 13.30 11.14
C LYS A 94 -4.38 12.74 9.81
N VAL A 95 -4.88 13.32 8.74
CA VAL A 95 -4.49 12.94 7.38
C VAL A 95 -3.81 14.11 6.70
N PHE A 96 -2.71 13.83 6.00
CA PHE A 96 -1.96 14.80 5.22
C PHE A 96 -1.78 14.27 3.81
N GLY A 97 -1.96 15.14 2.82
CA GLY A 97 -1.74 14.80 1.42
C GLY A 97 -0.71 15.73 0.79
N PHE A 98 0.16 15.17 -0.05
CA PHE A 98 1.19 15.89 -0.78
C PHE A 98 1.15 15.49 -2.25
N SER A 99 0.94 16.44 -3.15
CA SER A 99 0.98 16.15 -4.58
C SER A 99 2.38 15.77 -5.04
N PRO A 100 2.53 14.96 -6.10
CA PRO A 100 3.84 14.66 -6.68
C PRO A 100 4.64 15.91 -7.02
N ALA A 101 4.01 16.91 -7.62
CA ALA A 101 4.66 18.17 -8.01
C ALA A 101 5.20 18.95 -6.78
N PHE A 102 4.50 18.92 -5.64
CA PHE A 102 4.97 19.55 -4.42
C PHE A 102 6.20 18.82 -3.87
N MET A 103 6.15 17.49 -3.81
CA MET A 103 7.27 16.67 -3.34
C MET A 103 8.50 16.82 -4.24
N GLU A 104 8.33 16.77 -5.55
CA GLU A 104 9.41 16.99 -6.51
C GLU A 104 10.11 18.32 -6.29
N GLY A 105 9.34 19.40 -6.08
CA GLY A 105 9.88 20.72 -5.83
C GLY A 105 10.71 20.84 -4.53
N LEU A 106 10.40 20.00 -3.52
CA LEU A 106 11.14 19.98 -2.24
C LEU A 106 12.36 19.06 -2.29
N LEU A 107 12.32 18.00 -3.09
CA LEU A 107 13.30 16.91 -3.07
C LEU A 107 14.35 17.03 -4.18
N LEU A 108 14.26 18.06 -5.03
CA LEU A 108 15.22 18.33 -6.10
C LEU A 108 16.64 18.51 -5.51
N GLY A 109 17.54 17.61 -5.89
CA GLY A 109 18.95 17.64 -5.46
C GLY A 109 19.28 16.83 -4.20
N GLU A 110 18.31 16.24 -3.54
CA GLU A 110 18.52 15.41 -2.35
C GLU A 110 18.81 13.94 -2.74
N GLY A 111 20.04 13.50 -2.56
CA GLY A 111 20.54 12.19 -3.03
C GLY A 111 19.96 10.95 -2.34
N LYS A 112 19.09 11.09 -1.32
CA LYS A 112 18.52 9.96 -0.56
C LYS A 112 17.05 9.66 -0.85
N VAL A 113 16.43 10.43 -1.72
CA VAL A 113 14.97 10.37 -1.97
C VAL A 113 14.51 9.00 -2.44
N GLU A 114 15.21 8.41 -3.42
CA GLU A 114 14.88 7.09 -3.95
C GLU A 114 14.92 6.01 -2.86
N SER A 115 15.95 6.08 -2.00
CA SER A 115 16.10 5.14 -0.89
C SER A 115 14.99 5.29 0.16
N ILE A 116 14.56 6.53 0.43
CA ILE A 116 13.42 6.79 1.36
C ILE A 116 12.12 6.29 0.76
N VAL A 117 11.85 6.57 -0.51
CA VAL A 117 10.65 6.08 -1.20
C VAL A 117 10.61 4.56 -1.21
N GLU A 118 11.74 3.90 -1.43
CA GLU A 118 11.83 2.45 -1.37
C GLU A 118 11.60 1.92 0.05
N TYR A 119 12.18 2.56 1.06
CA TYR A 119 11.95 2.24 2.47
C TYR A 119 10.45 2.35 2.85
N VAL A 120 9.79 3.44 2.47
CA VAL A 120 8.36 3.63 2.70
C VAL A 120 7.52 2.58 1.98
N ARG A 121 7.91 2.20 0.77
CA ARG A 121 7.23 1.13 0.02
C ARG A 121 7.34 -0.22 0.72
N GLU A 122 8.49 -0.49 1.36
CA GLU A 122 8.73 -1.73 2.10
C GLU A 122 8.04 -1.75 3.47
N SER A 123 8.03 -0.61 4.14
CA SER A 123 7.53 -0.46 5.49
C SER A 123 6.65 0.79 5.59
N PRO A 124 5.44 0.76 5.03
CA PRO A 124 4.56 1.93 5.02
C PRO A 124 4.01 2.29 6.41
N LEU A 125 3.92 1.33 7.33
CA LEU A 125 3.50 1.54 8.71
C LEU A 125 4.73 1.78 9.59
N GLN A 126 4.73 2.92 10.28
CA GLN A 126 5.79 3.36 11.17
C GLN A 126 5.21 3.72 12.54
N SER A 127 5.87 3.33 13.63
CA SER A 127 5.53 3.83 14.96
C SER A 127 6.34 5.10 15.26
N VAL A 128 5.64 6.21 15.42
CA VAL A 128 6.25 7.51 15.73
C VAL A 128 6.70 7.59 17.19
N SER A 129 6.03 6.87 18.08
CA SER A 129 6.39 6.82 19.51
C SER A 129 7.75 6.15 19.79
N ALA A 130 8.28 5.39 18.83
CA ALA A 130 9.59 4.75 18.92
C ALA A 130 10.72 5.59 18.30
N THR A 131 10.45 6.83 17.91
CA THR A 131 11.34 7.68 17.14
C THR A 131 11.75 8.94 17.89
N GLN A 132 12.82 9.57 17.41
CA GLN A 132 13.24 10.92 17.83
C GLN A 132 12.29 12.02 17.32
N LEU A 133 11.40 11.70 16.38
CA LEU A 133 10.35 12.61 15.99
C LEU A 133 9.36 12.68 17.16
N ASP A 134 9.54 13.67 18.00
CA ASP A 134 8.70 13.92 19.13
C ASP A 134 7.25 14.00 18.66
N SER A 135 6.37 13.14 19.19
CA SER A 135 4.94 13.18 18.88
C SER A 135 4.38 14.59 19.08
N ASP A 136 5.01 15.37 19.97
CA ASP A 136 4.68 16.76 20.22
C ASP A 136 5.02 17.67 19.03
N VAL A 137 6.12 17.43 18.30
CA VAL A 137 6.46 18.21 17.10
C VAL A 137 5.41 18.00 16.00
N LEU A 138 4.98 16.77 15.75
CA LEU A 138 3.92 16.49 14.77
C LEU A 138 2.59 17.12 15.18
N MET A 139 2.26 17.07 16.47
CA MET A 139 1.06 17.72 16.99
C MET A 139 1.15 19.25 16.90
N LEU A 140 2.34 19.84 17.08
CA LEU A 140 2.56 21.27 16.88
C LEU A 140 2.30 21.68 15.43
N TYR A 141 2.84 20.94 14.46
CA TYR A 141 2.54 21.21 13.03
C TYR A 141 1.04 21.10 12.74
N GLY A 142 0.38 20.05 13.22
CA GLY A 142 -1.06 19.88 13.07
C GLY A 142 -1.87 21.05 13.66
N ASN A 143 -1.49 21.52 14.85
CA ASN A 143 -2.14 22.67 15.50
C ASN A 143 -1.89 23.97 14.74
N ILE A 144 -0.66 24.22 14.25
CA ILE A 144 -0.33 25.39 13.44
C ILE A 144 -1.14 25.37 12.14
N ILE A 145 -1.21 24.24 11.45
CA ILE A 145 -1.98 24.06 10.20
C ILE A 145 -3.45 24.38 10.47
N SER A 146 -4.08 23.76 11.47
CA SER A 146 -5.49 23.99 11.78
C SER A 146 -5.78 25.45 12.15
N ARG A 147 -4.92 26.09 12.96
CA ARG A 147 -5.08 27.53 13.31
C ARG A 147 -4.93 28.45 12.09
N LYS A 148 -3.98 28.19 11.19
CA LYS A 148 -3.77 28.98 9.98
C LYS A 148 -4.83 28.72 8.93
N ALA A 149 -5.36 27.51 8.87
CA ALA A 149 -6.46 27.14 7.98
C ALA A 149 -7.75 27.92 8.32
N ALA A 150 -8.05 28.08 9.61
CA ALA A 150 -9.21 28.82 10.08
C ALA A 150 -9.16 30.33 9.81
N ASP A 151 -7.97 30.90 9.53
CA ASP A 151 -7.78 32.33 9.30
C ASP A 151 -8.08 32.68 7.83
N SER A 152 -9.27 33.20 7.55
CA SER A 152 -9.78 33.42 6.20
C SER A 152 -9.28 34.72 5.51
N ALA A 153 -8.68 35.66 6.27
CA ALA A 153 -8.48 37.04 5.80
C ALA A 153 -7.02 37.43 5.49
N ARG A 154 -6.07 36.49 5.36
CA ARG A 154 -4.66 36.86 5.20
C ARG A 154 -4.17 36.82 3.76
N CYS A 155 -3.60 37.95 3.34
CA CYS A 155 -2.64 38.03 2.23
C CYS A 155 -1.55 36.98 2.44
N PHE A 156 -1.17 36.21 1.45
CA PHE A 156 -0.15 35.16 1.54
C PHE A 156 -0.53 33.88 2.31
N LYS A 157 -1.82 33.66 2.70
CA LYS A 157 -2.25 32.44 3.40
C LYS A 157 -1.73 31.15 2.70
N ARG A 158 -1.91 31.06 1.40
CA ARG A 158 -1.46 29.92 0.60
C ARG A 158 0.07 29.69 0.71
N LYS A 159 0.87 30.75 0.60
CA LYS A 159 2.33 30.65 0.72
C LYS A 159 2.78 30.26 2.12
N ILE A 160 2.10 30.78 3.15
CA ILE A 160 2.35 30.39 4.55
C ILE A 160 2.03 28.93 4.73
N MET A 161 0.87 28.45 4.26
CA MET A 161 0.49 27.06 4.37
C MET A 161 1.47 26.14 3.65
N GLN A 162 1.83 26.43 2.42
CA GLN A 162 2.83 25.68 1.66
C GLN A 162 4.17 25.61 2.38
N GLY A 163 4.62 26.70 3.00
CA GLY A 163 5.84 26.73 3.81
C GLY A 163 5.76 25.82 5.04
N ILE A 164 4.62 25.83 5.75
CA ILE A 164 4.41 24.95 6.92
C ILE A 164 4.38 23.48 6.49
N PHE A 165 3.67 23.16 5.41
CA PHE A 165 3.64 21.79 4.86
C PHE A 165 5.01 21.34 4.35
N ALA A 166 5.81 22.25 3.78
CA ALA A 166 7.17 21.95 3.35
C ALA A 166 8.06 21.59 4.54
N ALA A 167 8.02 22.41 5.62
CA ALA A 167 8.77 22.14 6.84
C ALA A 167 8.34 20.80 7.46
N PHE A 168 7.04 20.57 7.60
CA PHE A 168 6.48 19.31 8.12
C PHE A 168 6.92 18.08 7.30
N PHE A 169 6.87 18.19 5.96
CA PHE A 169 7.30 17.12 5.08
C PHE A 169 8.80 16.83 5.22
N CYS A 170 9.64 17.86 5.33
CA CYS A 170 11.08 17.72 5.54
C CYS A 170 11.41 17.03 6.88
N GLU A 171 10.65 17.32 7.95
CA GLU A 171 10.78 16.60 9.23
C GLU A 171 10.52 15.10 9.07
N ILE A 172 9.42 14.74 8.39
CA ILE A 172 9.10 13.33 8.12
C ILE A 172 10.20 12.68 7.29
N MET A 173 10.70 13.34 6.25
CA MET A 173 11.77 12.83 5.40
C MET A 173 13.07 12.65 6.17
N THR A 174 13.40 13.58 7.09
CA THR A 174 14.58 13.49 7.97
C THR A 174 14.50 12.27 8.87
N GLU A 175 13.34 12.04 9.47
CA GLU A 175 13.09 10.87 10.31
C GLU A 175 13.23 9.56 9.51
N MET A 176 12.65 9.51 8.30
CA MET A 176 12.77 8.33 7.43
C MET A 176 14.24 8.09 7.03
N ALA A 177 15.01 9.15 6.77
CA ALA A 177 16.44 9.05 6.45
C ALA A 177 17.26 8.54 7.65
N GLY A 178 16.92 8.96 8.87
CA GLY A 178 17.52 8.46 10.12
C GLY A 178 17.31 6.95 10.27
N ARG A 179 16.10 6.49 10.09
CA ARG A 179 15.74 5.05 10.15
C ARG A 179 16.45 4.22 9.09
N LEU A 180 16.66 4.76 7.89
CA LEU A 180 17.48 4.09 6.88
C LEU A 180 18.90 3.84 7.39
N THR A 181 19.51 4.83 8.07
CA THR A 181 20.88 4.70 8.61
C THR A 181 20.96 3.72 9.78
N GLU A 182 19.97 3.69 10.66
CA GLU A 182 19.88 2.72 11.75
C GLU A 182 19.62 1.29 11.25
N SER A 183 18.77 1.14 10.25
CA SER A 183 18.52 -0.15 9.60
C SER A 183 19.76 -0.69 8.87
N HIS A 184 20.65 0.18 8.38
CA HIS A 184 21.94 -0.21 7.80
C HIS A 184 22.94 -0.76 8.83
N SER A 185 22.85 -0.37 10.09
CA SER A 185 23.74 -0.86 11.14
C SER A 185 23.31 -2.20 11.75
N ASN A 186 22.03 -2.55 11.70
CA ASN A 186 21.48 -3.73 12.40
C ASN A 186 20.92 -4.85 11.48
N SER A 187 20.90 -4.71 10.15
CA SER A 187 20.10 -5.61 9.33
C SER A 187 20.62 -5.93 7.94
N GLY A 188 21.92 -6.14 7.76
CA GLY A 188 22.41 -6.68 6.48
C GLY A 188 21.67 -7.95 6.04
N GLU A 189 21.32 -8.82 6.99
CA GLU A 189 20.54 -10.04 6.73
C GLU A 189 19.04 -9.76 6.48
N MET A 190 18.42 -8.90 7.29
CA MET A 190 17.00 -8.56 7.13
C MET A 190 16.73 -7.85 5.81
N ARG A 191 17.61 -6.92 5.42
CA ARG A 191 17.51 -6.23 4.13
C ARG A 191 17.68 -7.19 2.94
N ARG A 192 18.65 -8.12 3.02
CA ARG A 192 18.80 -9.17 2.01
C ARG A 192 17.55 -10.03 1.93
N ALA A 193 16.99 -10.43 3.08
CA ALA A 193 15.75 -11.20 3.15
C ALA A 193 14.58 -10.45 2.50
N THR A 194 14.43 -9.16 2.77
CA THR A 194 13.38 -8.33 2.18
C THR A 194 13.53 -8.20 0.66
N ILE A 195 14.75 -7.98 0.14
CA ILE A 195 15.03 -7.94 -1.30
C ILE A 195 14.70 -9.29 -1.96
N VAL A 196 15.10 -10.39 -1.33
CA VAL A 196 14.80 -11.74 -1.82
C VAL A 196 13.29 -11.98 -1.89
N CYS A 197 12.55 -11.61 -0.84
CA CYS A 197 11.09 -11.72 -0.78
C CYS A 197 10.42 -10.89 -1.89
N LYS A 198 10.85 -9.65 -2.10
CA LYS A 198 10.36 -8.78 -3.19
C LYS A 198 10.60 -9.37 -4.56
N ASN A 199 11.83 -9.81 -4.82
CA ASN A 199 12.17 -10.41 -6.10
C ASN A 199 11.33 -11.65 -6.38
N PHE A 200 11.04 -12.44 -5.34
CA PHE A 200 10.14 -13.58 -5.44
C PHE A 200 8.71 -13.16 -5.78
N ILE A 201 8.13 -12.20 -5.04
CA ILE A 201 6.77 -11.71 -5.30
C ILE A 201 6.67 -11.14 -6.73
N LYS A 202 7.68 -10.37 -7.16
CA LYS A 202 7.74 -9.84 -8.53
C LYS A 202 7.84 -10.95 -9.56
N ALA A 203 8.66 -11.97 -9.33
CA ALA A 203 8.80 -13.11 -10.23
C ALA A 203 7.49 -13.89 -10.37
N VAL A 204 6.75 -14.09 -9.25
CA VAL A 204 5.42 -14.71 -9.27
C VAL A 204 4.41 -13.83 -10.02
N ALA A 205 4.37 -12.53 -9.75
CA ALA A 205 3.41 -11.61 -10.37
C ALA A 205 3.61 -11.44 -11.89
N THR A 206 4.81 -11.69 -12.38
CA THR A 206 5.14 -11.63 -13.83
C THR A 206 5.08 -12.99 -14.54
N ASP A 207 4.80 -14.06 -13.81
CA ASP A 207 4.63 -15.40 -14.35
C ASP A 207 3.23 -15.57 -14.95
N ASP A 208 3.10 -16.44 -15.95
CA ASP A 208 1.82 -16.77 -16.59
C ASP A 208 0.96 -17.76 -15.78
N GLY A 209 1.41 -18.13 -14.58
CA GLY A 209 0.74 -19.05 -13.67
C GLY A 209 0.96 -20.53 -13.99
N THR A 210 1.83 -20.85 -14.94
CA THR A 210 2.14 -22.24 -15.31
C THR A 210 3.10 -22.90 -14.33
N HIS A 211 3.95 -22.12 -13.66
CA HIS A 211 4.96 -22.60 -12.72
C HIS A 211 4.43 -22.53 -11.27
N ARG A 212 4.22 -23.70 -10.67
CA ARG A 212 3.60 -23.84 -9.32
C ARG A 212 4.55 -24.32 -8.23
N SER A 213 5.80 -24.61 -8.55
CA SER A 213 6.78 -25.07 -7.58
C SER A 213 7.64 -23.94 -7.04
N VAL A 214 7.91 -23.92 -5.75
CA VAL A 214 8.87 -22.99 -5.14
C VAL A 214 10.28 -23.20 -5.73
N GLY A 215 10.60 -24.44 -6.14
CA GLY A 215 11.88 -24.79 -6.76
C GLY A 215 12.15 -23.96 -8.02
N TYR A 216 11.17 -23.85 -8.90
CA TYR A 216 11.30 -23.05 -10.14
C TYR A 216 11.71 -21.58 -9.84
N TYR A 217 11.05 -20.95 -8.90
CA TYR A 217 11.37 -19.55 -8.55
C TYR A 217 12.70 -19.45 -7.79
N ALA A 218 13.03 -20.45 -7.00
CA ALA A 218 14.30 -20.51 -6.28
C ALA A 218 15.47 -20.62 -7.27
N ASP A 219 15.38 -21.51 -8.23
CA ASP A 219 16.39 -21.66 -9.30
C ASP A 219 16.52 -20.39 -10.14
N ARG A 220 15.39 -19.77 -10.53
CA ARG A 220 15.37 -18.53 -11.30
C ARG A 220 16.01 -17.37 -10.55
N LEU A 221 15.90 -17.35 -9.22
CA LEU A 221 16.47 -16.31 -8.35
C LEU A 221 17.82 -16.68 -7.76
N CYS A 222 18.39 -17.83 -8.16
CA CYS A 222 19.68 -18.34 -7.68
C CYS A 222 19.73 -18.60 -6.15
N TYR A 223 18.62 -19.11 -5.57
CA TYR A 223 18.54 -19.49 -4.18
C TYR A 223 18.13 -20.97 -4.02
N SER A 224 18.37 -21.54 -2.82
CA SER A 224 17.78 -22.84 -2.51
C SER A 224 16.29 -22.67 -2.16
N SER A 225 15.46 -23.67 -2.51
CA SER A 225 14.02 -23.67 -2.19
C SER A 225 13.75 -23.54 -0.69
N LYS A 226 14.61 -24.11 0.15
CA LYS A 226 14.54 -24.02 1.62
C LYS A 226 14.76 -22.60 2.11
N TYR A 227 15.80 -21.93 1.59
CA TYR A 227 16.12 -20.56 1.94
C TYR A 227 15.01 -19.61 1.46
N LEU A 228 14.58 -19.71 0.20
CA LEU A 228 13.52 -18.88 -0.35
C LEU A 228 12.21 -19.04 0.44
N SER A 229 11.81 -20.29 0.76
CA SER A 229 10.60 -20.53 1.55
C SER A 229 10.69 -19.92 2.95
N HIS A 230 11.85 -20.03 3.61
CA HIS A 230 12.09 -19.45 4.93
C HIS A 230 11.99 -17.93 4.88
N VAL A 231 12.71 -17.30 3.96
CA VAL A 231 12.75 -15.84 3.80
C VAL A 231 11.37 -15.27 3.48
N VAL A 232 10.67 -15.84 2.50
CA VAL A 232 9.33 -15.37 2.13
C VAL A 232 8.38 -15.46 3.32
N LYS A 233 8.40 -16.56 4.06
CA LYS A 233 7.55 -16.73 5.24
C LYS A 233 7.91 -15.77 6.37
N SER A 234 9.19 -15.56 6.65
CA SER A 234 9.65 -14.66 7.73
C SER A 234 9.34 -13.18 7.43
N VAL A 235 9.47 -12.75 6.16
CA VAL A 235 9.27 -11.36 5.77
C VAL A 235 7.80 -11.04 5.51
N SER A 236 7.07 -11.94 4.79
CA SER A 236 5.67 -11.67 4.38
C SER A 236 4.61 -12.26 5.30
N GLY A 237 5.00 -13.08 6.28
CA GLY A 237 4.07 -13.85 7.13
C GLY A 237 3.36 -14.99 6.41
N ARG A 238 3.49 -15.10 5.08
CA ARG A 238 2.82 -16.08 4.23
C ARG A 238 3.81 -17.04 3.58
N THR A 239 3.40 -18.28 3.32
CA THR A 239 4.28 -19.23 2.63
C THR A 239 4.46 -18.88 1.16
N ALA A 240 5.63 -19.16 0.59
CA ALA A 240 5.89 -19.00 -0.84
C ALA A 240 4.85 -19.74 -1.71
N THR A 241 4.46 -20.95 -1.29
CA THR A 241 3.42 -21.72 -1.98
C THR A 241 2.06 -21.02 -1.97
N SER A 242 1.70 -20.30 -0.89
CA SER A 242 0.45 -19.51 -0.85
C SER A 242 0.47 -18.40 -1.89
N TRP A 243 1.57 -17.65 -2.01
CA TRP A 243 1.72 -16.59 -3.02
C TRP A 243 1.57 -17.12 -4.44
N ILE A 244 2.23 -18.24 -4.75
CA ILE A 244 2.16 -18.90 -6.06
C ILE A 244 0.73 -19.35 -6.37
N ASN A 245 0.08 -20.01 -5.40
CA ASN A 245 -1.28 -20.53 -5.61
C ASN A 245 -2.30 -19.42 -5.82
N ASP A 246 -2.21 -18.32 -5.05
CA ASP A 246 -3.13 -17.19 -5.21
C ASP A 246 -2.97 -16.54 -6.57
N HIS A 247 -1.74 -16.35 -7.04
CA HIS A 247 -1.49 -15.83 -8.38
C HIS A 247 -2.03 -16.78 -9.46
N THR A 248 -1.70 -18.06 -9.37
CA THR A 248 -2.17 -19.08 -10.33
C THR A 248 -3.70 -19.14 -10.38
N ILE A 249 -4.38 -19.16 -9.23
CA ILE A 249 -5.84 -19.28 -9.21
C ILE A 249 -6.53 -18.03 -9.77
N GLU A 250 -5.96 -16.84 -9.61
CA GLU A 250 -6.52 -15.63 -10.22
C GLU A 250 -6.43 -15.69 -11.76
N ILE A 251 -5.32 -16.16 -12.32
CA ILE A 251 -5.21 -16.37 -13.77
C ILE A 251 -6.20 -17.45 -14.26
N VAL A 252 -6.32 -18.55 -13.54
CA VAL A 252 -7.30 -19.61 -13.85
C VAL A 252 -8.73 -19.08 -13.82
N LYS A 253 -9.10 -18.30 -12.80
CA LYS A 253 -10.40 -17.66 -12.68
C LYS A 253 -10.68 -16.75 -13.87
N HIS A 254 -9.68 -15.95 -14.26
CA HIS A 254 -9.78 -15.07 -15.43
C HIS A 254 -10.05 -15.88 -16.69
N HIS A 255 -9.29 -16.95 -16.97
CA HIS A 255 -9.52 -17.80 -18.12
C HIS A 255 -10.87 -18.50 -18.11
N LEU A 256 -11.32 -18.99 -16.94
CA LEU A 256 -12.63 -19.63 -16.83
C LEU A 256 -13.78 -18.69 -17.15
N ARG A 257 -13.67 -17.39 -16.80
CA ARG A 257 -14.73 -16.40 -16.98
C ARG A 257 -14.68 -15.68 -18.33
N HIS A 258 -13.49 -15.44 -18.85
CA HIS A 258 -13.29 -14.50 -19.95
C HIS A 258 -12.67 -15.11 -21.22
N SER A 259 -12.57 -16.44 -21.30
CA SER A 259 -12.15 -17.10 -22.52
C SER A 259 -13.14 -18.14 -22.98
N ASP A 260 -13.20 -18.36 -24.30
CA ASP A 260 -14.01 -19.40 -24.95
C ASP A 260 -13.37 -20.80 -24.90
N LYS A 261 -12.16 -20.90 -24.32
CA LYS A 261 -11.43 -22.17 -24.18
C LYS A 261 -12.22 -23.15 -23.33
N SER A 262 -12.23 -24.41 -23.73
CA SER A 262 -12.75 -25.50 -22.91
C SER A 262 -11.95 -25.63 -21.61
N VAL A 263 -12.55 -26.24 -20.59
CA VAL A 263 -11.88 -26.50 -19.30
C VAL A 263 -10.61 -27.34 -19.50
N LYS A 264 -10.61 -28.24 -20.49
CA LYS A 264 -9.44 -29.04 -20.83
C LYS A 264 -8.33 -28.19 -21.43
N GLU A 265 -8.63 -27.34 -22.39
CA GLU A 265 -7.66 -26.42 -23.00
C GLU A 265 -7.05 -25.45 -21.99
N ILE A 266 -7.84 -24.99 -20.99
CA ILE A 266 -7.31 -24.16 -19.90
C ILE A 266 -6.37 -24.98 -19.02
N ALA A 267 -6.75 -26.21 -18.65
CA ALA A 267 -5.89 -27.08 -17.86
C ALA A 267 -4.55 -27.36 -18.55
N ASP A 268 -4.58 -27.63 -19.85
CA ASP A 268 -3.40 -27.88 -20.68
C ASP A 268 -2.55 -26.61 -20.82
N ALA A 269 -3.16 -25.45 -21.11
CA ALA A 269 -2.47 -24.15 -21.21
C ALA A 269 -1.80 -23.72 -19.91
N MET A 270 -2.44 -24.03 -18.77
CA MET A 270 -1.91 -23.75 -17.43
C MET A 270 -0.92 -24.83 -16.95
N GLY A 271 -0.53 -25.79 -17.79
CA GLY A 271 0.47 -26.81 -17.48
C GLY A 271 0.03 -27.79 -16.37
N PHE A 272 -1.27 -28.10 -16.25
CA PHE A 272 -1.71 -29.16 -15.33
C PHE A 272 -1.52 -30.53 -15.95
N PRO A 273 -1.05 -31.54 -15.17
CA PRO A 273 -0.73 -32.85 -15.71
C PRO A 273 -1.97 -33.59 -16.25
N ASN A 274 -3.14 -33.27 -15.75
CA ASN A 274 -4.43 -33.77 -16.29
C ASN A 274 -5.61 -32.98 -15.70
N LEU A 275 -6.77 -33.19 -16.31
CA LEU A 275 -8.02 -32.53 -15.95
C LEU A 275 -8.47 -32.80 -14.49
N SER A 276 -8.17 -33.98 -13.97
CA SER A 276 -8.55 -34.36 -12.58
C SER A 276 -7.77 -33.53 -11.57
N PHE A 277 -6.46 -33.32 -11.80
CA PHE A 277 -5.65 -32.44 -10.95
C PHE A 277 -6.11 -31.00 -11.05
N PHE A 278 -6.39 -30.51 -12.23
CA PHE A 278 -6.95 -29.16 -12.43
C PHE A 278 -8.26 -28.98 -11.70
N GLY A 279 -9.20 -29.93 -11.84
CA GLY A 279 -10.49 -29.86 -11.17
C GLY A 279 -10.40 -29.82 -9.65
N LYS A 280 -9.50 -30.65 -9.07
CA LYS A 280 -9.22 -30.66 -7.62
C LYS A 280 -8.59 -29.34 -7.17
N TYR A 281 -7.65 -28.80 -7.96
CA TYR A 281 -6.99 -27.54 -7.66
C TYR A 281 -7.99 -26.38 -7.61
N VAL A 282 -8.80 -26.22 -8.66
CA VAL A 282 -9.81 -25.16 -8.73
C VAL A 282 -10.81 -25.29 -7.59
N LYS A 283 -11.33 -26.50 -7.33
CA LYS A 283 -12.30 -26.73 -6.25
C LYS A 283 -11.72 -26.41 -4.88
N ARG A 284 -10.45 -26.73 -4.65
CA ARG A 284 -9.76 -26.44 -3.37
C ARG A 284 -9.66 -24.93 -3.12
N HIS A 285 -9.43 -24.11 -4.17
CA HIS A 285 -9.18 -22.68 -4.03
C HIS A 285 -10.42 -21.81 -4.23
N THR A 286 -11.48 -22.32 -4.87
CA THR A 286 -12.70 -21.55 -5.16
C THR A 286 -13.96 -22.12 -4.50
N GLY A 287 -13.89 -23.33 -3.94
CA GLY A 287 -15.05 -24.08 -3.45
C GLY A 287 -15.88 -24.74 -4.56
N LEU A 288 -15.70 -24.36 -5.82
CA LEU A 288 -16.51 -24.80 -6.95
C LEU A 288 -15.68 -25.63 -7.95
N SER A 289 -16.34 -26.54 -8.69
CA SER A 289 -15.69 -27.17 -9.84
C SER A 289 -15.42 -26.14 -10.94
N PRO A 290 -14.46 -26.36 -11.87
CA PRO A 290 -14.19 -25.44 -12.96
C PRO A 290 -15.42 -25.07 -13.79
N VAL A 291 -16.27 -26.05 -14.10
CA VAL A 291 -17.51 -25.83 -14.84
C VAL A 291 -18.51 -25.03 -14.03
N ALA A 292 -18.67 -25.37 -12.74
CA ALA A 292 -19.55 -24.61 -11.84
C ALA A 292 -19.06 -23.17 -11.68
N TYR A 293 -17.76 -22.96 -11.54
CA TYR A 293 -17.17 -21.63 -11.42
C TYR A 293 -17.38 -20.78 -12.69
N ARG A 294 -17.24 -21.36 -13.88
CA ARG A 294 -17.51 -20.71 -15.17
C ARG A 294 -18.95 -20.21 -15.27
N ASN A 295 -19.90 -21.03 -14.82
CA ASN A 295 -21.32 -20.74 -14.93
C ASN A 295 -21.86 -19.89 -13.78
N HIS A 296 -21.07 -19.69 -12.74
CA HIS A 296 -21.44 -18.89 -11.58
C HIS A 296 -21.29 -17.40 -11.92
N LYS A 297 -22.42 -16.71 -12.15
CA LYS A 297 -22.46 -15.24 -12.20
C LYS A 297 -22.44 -14.75 -10.76
N PRO A 298 -21.47 -13.90 -10.37
CA PRO A 298 -21.60 -13.20 -9.09
C PRO A 298 -22.85 -12.32 -9.14
N GLU A 299 -23.68 -12.42 -8.09
CA GLU A 299 -24.77 -11.48 -7.84
C GLU A 299 -24.25 -10.08 -7.59
#